data_1a42a8f7e440854244218ae94f79ca37
#
_entry.id   1a42a8f7e440854244218ae94f79ca37
#
_cell.length_a   1.000
_cell.length_b   1.000
_cell.length_c   1.000
_cell.angle_alpha   90.00
_cell.angle_beta   90.00
_cell.angle_gamma   90.00
#
_symmetry.space_group_name_H-M   'P 1'
#
loop_
_entity.id
_entity.type
_entity.pdbx_description
1 polymer ?
#
loop_
_entity_poly.entity_id
_entity_poly.type
_entity_poly.pdbx_seq_one_letter_code
_entity_poly.pdbx_strand_id
1 'polypeptide(L)'
;SGTMRAVESSLGILFMQPMVNIALRAARQAGEMIVKAADNLELVKVDEKGRHDFVTEVDRRSEEMIIEQIKKAHPEHSFLGEEGGSSGNSASDVQWIIDPLDGTTNFVRGIPHVAVSIACRIKGRLEHAVIVEPFKREEFTASRGDGARLNGRRIRVSGRLEEAGALYATGIPFSDPSFSEMKHYLACMHEFADNSSGIRRLGVASLDLAYVAAGRMDVFWEMYLKPWDIAAGVLIVREAGGMVSDFQ
;
A
#
# COMPACT_ATOMS: atom_id res chain seq x y z
N SER A 1 -27.34 -31.48 -17.94
CA SER A 1 -27.18 -30.26 -17.10
C SER A 1 -25.92 -30.29 -16.20
N GLY A 2 -25.09 -31.32 -16.30
CA GLY A 2 -23.84 -31.46 -15.54
C GLY A 2 -22.57 -30.91 -16.22
N THR A 3 -22.62 -30.71 -17.55
CA THR A 3 -21.45 -30.38 -18.36
C THR A 3 -21.18 -28.86 -18.47
N MET A 4 -22.16 -28.00 -18.23
CA MET A 4 -21.98 -26.55 -18.27
C MET A 4 -21.33 -25.96 -17.02
N ARG A 5 -21.50 -26.61 -15.86
CA ARG A 5 -20.85 -26.15 -14.59
C ARG A 5 -19.34 -26.45 -14.49
N ALA A 6 -18.86 -27.42 -15.26
CA ALA A 6 -17.43 -27.80 -15.25
C ALA A 6 -16.56 -26.91 -16.18
N VAL A 7 -17.16 -26.21 -17.14
CA VAL A 7 -16.45 -25.33 -18.06
C VAL A 7 -16.26 -23.94 -17.46
N GLU A 8 -17.13 -23.49 -16.55
CA GLU A 8 -16.96 -22.21 -15.83
C GLU A 8 -15.84 -22.24 -14.79
N SER A 9 -15.42 -23.42 -14.33
CA SER A 9 -14.33 -23.54 -13.35
C SER A 9 -12.91 -23.60 -13.93
N SER A 10 -12.78 -23.79 -15.24
CA SER A 10 -11.47 -23.86 -15.93
C SER A 10 -11.14 -22.64 -16.81
N LEU A 11 -12.07 -21.72 -17.01
CA LEU A 11 -11.87 -20.40 -17.61
C LEU A 11 -11.82 -19.30 -16.55
N GLY A 12 -11.19 -19.57 -15.41
CA GLY A 12 -10.78 -18.59 -14.45
C GLY A 12 -9.61 -17.72 -14.94
N ILE A 13 -9.65 -17.29 -16.18
CA ILE A 13 -8.94 -16.08 -16.61
C ILE A 13 -9.70 -14.96 -15.93
N LEU A 14 -9.18 -14.60 -14.80
CA LEU A 14 -9.57 -13.50 -13.95
C LEU A 14 -9.62 -12.25 -14.82
N PHE A 15 -10.81 -11.82 -15.21
CA PHE A 15 -11.00 -10.45 -15.72
C PHE A 15 -10.75 -9.52 -14.54
N MET A 16 -9.48 -9.15 -14.35
CA MET A 16 -9.12 -8.09 -13.43
C MET A 16 -9.86 -6.83 -13.88
N GLN A 17 -10.49 -6.14 -12.94
CA GLN A 17 -11.24 -4.91 -13.23
C GLN A 17 -10.37 -3.93 -14.04
N PRO A 18 -10.89 -3.27 -15.08
CA PRO A 18 -10.11 -2.39 -15.95
C PRO A 18 -9.30 -1.33 -15.17
N MET A 19 -9.89 -0.78 -14.10
CA MET A 19 -9.25 0.21 -13.24
C MET A 19 -8.03 -0.38 -12.51
N VAL A 20 -8.12 -1.62 -12.00
CA VAL A 20 -6.98 -2.31 -11.39
C VAL A 20 -5.88 -2.58 -12.40
N ASN A 21 -6.23 -2.99 -13.63
CA ASN A 21 -5.25 -3.23 -14.69
C ASN A 21 -4.44 -1.99 -15.04
N ILE A 22 -5.10 -0.82 -15.13
CA ILE A 22 -4.44 0.45 -15.41
C ILE A 22 -3.51 0.83 -14.25
N ALA A 23 -4.00 0.78 -13.01
CA ALA A 23 -3.21 1.07 -11.82
C ALA A 23 -2.00 0.12 -11.68
N LEU A 24 -2.20 -1.18 -11.90
CA LEU A 24 -1.14 -2.17 -11.82
C LEU A 24 -0.05 -1.93 -12.88
N ARG A 25 -0.44 -1.57 -14.10
CA ARG A 25 0.51 -1.22 -15.16
C ARG A 25 1.32 0.02 -14.79
N ALA A 26 0.66 1.06 -14.26
CA ALA A 26 1.32 2.26 -13.80
C ALA A 26 2.29 1.97 -12.65
N ALA A 27 1.86 1.19 -11.64
CA ALA A 27 2.68 0.80 -10.50
C ALA A 27 3.91 -0.05 -10.91
N ARG A 28 3.75 -0.95 -11.89
CA ARG A 28 4.87 -1.73 -12.43
C ARG A 28 5.93 -0.85 -13.09
N GLN A 29 5.51 0.09 -13.94
CA GLN A 29 6.44 1.02 -14.59
C GLN A 29 7.19 1.89 -13.58
N ALA A 30 6.49 2.42 -12.57
CA ALA A 30 7.09 3.16 -11.48
C ALA A 30 8.06 2.28 -10.68
N GLY A 31 7.67 1.06 -10.34
CA GLY A 31 8.51 0.09 -9.63
C GLY A 31 9.79 -0.28 -10.39
N GLU A 32 9.71 -0.49 -11.71
CA GLU A 32 10.89 -0.74 -12.56
C GLU A 32 11.85 0.45 -12.54
N MET A 33 11.32 1.68 -12.58
CA MET A 33 12.12 2.89 -12.49
C MET A 33 12.79 3.02 -11.12
N ILE A 34 12.08 2.72 -10.03
CA ILE A 34 12.60 2.73 -8.66
C ILE A 34 13.75 1.72 -8.52
N VAL A 35 13.59 0.48 -8.99
CA VAL A 35 14.64 -0.54 -8.94
C VAL A 35 15.88 -0.09 -9.73
N LYS A 36 15.68 0.46 -10.93
CA LYS A 36 16.79 0.98 -11.74
C LYS A 36 17.52 2.15 -11.07
N ALA A 37 16.79 3.04 -10.39
CA ALA A 37 17.39 4.14 -9.65
C ALA A 37 18.17 3.65 -8.43
N ALA A 38 17.74 2.57 -7.80
CA ALA A 38 18.43 1.95 -6.66
C ALA A 38 19.82 1.40 -7.02
N ASP A 39 20.07 1.06 -8.28
CA ASP A 39 21.39 0.63 -8.75
C ASP A 39 22.44 1.76 -8.74
N ASN A 40 22.01 3.03 -8.64
CA ASN A 40 22.87 4.20 -8.68
C ASN A 40 22.42 5.26 -7.65
N LEU A 41 22.24 4.84 -6.41
CA LEU A 41 21.74 5.71 -5.33
C LEU A 41 22.59 6.96 -5.09
N GLU A 42 23.89 6.90 -5.36
CA GLU A 42 24.79 8.04 -5.23
C GLU A 42 24.49 9.21 -6.19
N LEU A 43 23.74 8.94 -7.27
CA LEU A 43 23.29 9.94 -8.23
C LEU A 43 21.90 10.51 -7.89
N VAL A 44 21.17 9.91 -6.95
CA VAL A 44 19.82 10.31 -6.57
C VAL A 44 19.89 11.54 -5.67
N LYS A 45 19.21 12.61 -6.07
CA LYS A 45 19.05 13.80 -5.23
C LYS A 45 18.03 13.55 -4.15
N VAL A 46 18.41 13.85 -2.91
CA VAL A 46 17.58 13.70 -1.72
C VAL A 46 17.34 15.06 -1.12
N ASP A 47 16.07 15.40 -0.93
CA ASP A 47 15.64 16.60 -0.20
C ASP A 47 14.99 16.14 1.12
N GLU A 48 15.03 16.99 2.15
CA GLU A 48 14.35 16.78 3.43
C GLU A 48 13.08 17.64 3.47
N LYS A 49 11.89 17.02 3.51
CA LYS A 49 10.60 17.71 3.61
C LYS A 49 10.34 18.22 5.04
N GLY A 50 10.91 17.52 6.03
CA GLY A 50 10.73 17.80 7.44
C GLY A 50 11.63 16.91 8.30
N ARG A 51 11.50 16.98 9.61
CA ARG A 51 12.31 16.17 10.51
C ARG A 51 12.12 14.67 10.24
N HIS A 52 13.16 14.01 9.71
CA HIS A 52 13.16 12.58 9.33
C HIS A 52 12.19 12.21 8.19
N ASP A 53 11.76 13.19 7.40
CA ASP A 53 10.91 13.00 6.23
C ASP A 53 11.70 13.36 4.96
N PHE A 54 11.97 12.37 4.13
CA PHE A 54 12.79 12.50 2.94
C PHE A 54 11.93 12.39 1.68
N VAL A 55 12.35 13.11 0.65
CA VAL A 55 11.82 12.97 -0.70
C VAL A 55 12.97 12.95 -1.68
N THR A 56 12.83 12.19 -2.74
CA THR A 56 13.80 12.15 -3.81
C THR A 56 13.16 12.57 -5.14
N GLU A 57 14.01 12.84 -6.14
CA GLU A 57 13.52 13.03 -7.50
C GLU A 57 12.83 11.77 -8.05
N VAL A 58 13.13 10.60 -7.45
CA VAL A 58 12.51 9.31 -7.80
C VAL A 58 11.06 9.28 -7.37
N ASP A 59 10.73 9.76 -6.17
CA ASP A 59 9.33 9.87 -5.68
C ASP A 59 8.49 10.73 -6.63
N ARG A 60 8.97 11.94 -6.92
CA ARG A 60 8.27 12.88 -7.81
C ARG A 60 8.09 12.31 -9.22
N ARG A 61 9.15 11.70 -9.77
CA ARG A 61 9.10 11.09 -11.10
C ARG A 61 8.15 9.89 -11.14
N SER A 62 8.14 9.08 -10.08
CA SER A 62 7.20 7.96 -9.91
C SER A 62 5.75 8.47 -9.95
N GLU A 63 5.43 9.51 -9.16
CA GLU A 63 4.09 10.07 -9.12
C GLU A 63 3.65 10.63 -10.48
N GLU A 64 4.51 11.41 -11.14
CA GLU A 64 4.25 11.94 -12.48
C GLU A 64 3.90 10.80 -13.47
N MET A 65 4.73 9.74 -13.50
CA MET A 65 4.52 8.60 -14.39
C MET A 65 3.19 7.89 -14.13
N ILE A 66 2.83 7.69 -12.85
CA ILE A 66 1.57 7.06 -12.46
C ILE A 66 0.38 7.91 -12.91
N ILE A 67 0.42 9.21 -12.59
CA ILE A 67 -0.65 10.16 -12.97
C ILE A 67 -0.79 10.23 -14.49
N GLU A 68 0.30 10.38 -15.24
CA GLU A 68 0.27 10.41 -16.70
C GLU A 68 -0.35 9.14 -17.30
N GLN A 69 0.03 7.97 -16.79
CA GLN A 69 -0.47 6.69 -17.28
C GLN A 69 -1.97 6.55 -17.05
N ILE A 70 -2.46 6.92 -15.87
CA ILE A 70 -3.88 6.85 -15.53
C ILE A 70 -4.66 7.90 -16.31
N LYS A 71 -4.14 9.13 -16.40
CA LYS A 71 -4.79 10.26 -17.10
C LYS A 71 -4.94 10.03 -18.61
N LYS A 72 -4.03 9.28 -19.24
CA LYS A 72 -4.19 8.89 -20.65
C LYS A 72 -5.45 8.06 -20.91
N ALA A 73 -5.86 7.24 -19.95
CA ALA A 73 -7.06 6.41 -20.05
C ALA A 73 -8.30 7.12 -19.47
N HIS A 74 -8.11 7.96 -18.48
CA HIS A 74 -9.17 8.62 -17.68
C HIS A 74 -8.83 10.09 -17.43
N PRO A 75 -8.88 10.95 -18.45
CA PRO A 75 -8.54 12.38 -18.30
C PRO A 75 -9.48 13.16 -17.38
N GLU A 76 -10.67 12.63 -17.13
CA GLU A 76 -11.72 13.21 -16.29
C GLU A 76 -11.58 12.90 -14.80
N HIS A 77 -10.63 12.05 -14.40
CA HIS A 77 -10.45 11.68 -13.01
C HIS A 77 -9.65 12.71 -12.21
N SER A 78 -9.77 12.66 -10.90
CA SER A 78 -8.97 13.44 -9.95
C SER A 78 -7.88 12.57 -9.30
N PHE A 79 -6.86 13.25 -8.75
CA PHE A 79 -5.72 12.60 -8.12
C PHE A 79 -5.42 13.26 -6.78
N LEU A 80 -4.97 12.50 -5.82
CA LEU A 80 -4.38 12.92 -4.56
C LEU A 80 -3.06 12.17 -4.40
N GLY A 81 -1.96 12.82 -4.69
CA GLY A 81 -0.61 12.28 -4.53
C GLY A 81 0.06 12.81 -3.29
N GLU A 82 1.03 12.08 -2.79
CA GLU A 82 1.87 12.49 -1.66
C GLU A 82 2.71 13.72 -2.02
N GLU A 83 3.29 13.74 -3.22
CA GLU A 83 4.25 14.75 -3.64
C GLU A 83 3.59 15.99 -4.23
N GLY A 84 2.66 15.78 -5.15
CA GLY A 84 1.98 16.86 -5.88
C GLY A 84 0.66 17.30 -5.29
N GLY A 85 0.17 16.60 -4.26
CA GLY A 85 -1.14 16.90 -3.65
C GLY A 85 -2.30 16.64 -4.61
N SER A 86 -3.32 17.50 -4.54
CA SER A 86 -4.54 17.36 -5.35
C SER A 86 -4.36 17.90 -6.75
N SER A 87 -4.77 17.11 -7.77
CA SER A 87 -4.72 17.48 -9.17
C SER A 87 -5.85 16.85 -10.00
N GLY A 88 -5.95 17.21 -11.28
CA GLY A 88 -6.99 16.68 -12.17
C GLY A 88 -8.34 17.40 -12.00
N ASN A 89 -9.44 16.70 -12.33
CA ASN A 89 -10.78 17.25 -12.29
C ASN A 89 -11.37 17.19 -10.87
N SER A 90 -11.42 18.30 -10.16
CA SER A 90 -11.94 18.38 -8.78
C SER A 90 -13.46 18.03 -8.65
N ALA A 91 -14.21 18.06 -9.76
CA ALA A 91 -15.61 17.67 -9.79
C ALA A 91 -15.82 16.17 -10.07
N SER A 92 -14.74 15.41 -10.26
CA SER A 92 -14.83 13.97 -10.54
C SER A 92 -15.30 13.17 -9.34
N ASP A 93 -16.23 12.27 -9.55
CA ASP A 93 -16.61 11.25 -8.57
C ASP A 93 -15.51 10.21 -8.33
N VAL A 94 -14.50 10.16 -9.21
CA VAL A 94 -13.39 9.20 -9.17
C VAL A 94 -12.10 9.92 -8.79
N GLN A 95 -11.47 9.44 -7.71
CA GLN A 95 -10.20 9.95 -7.23
C GLN A 95 -9.19 8.81 -7.05
N TRP A 96 -8.01 9.01 -7.60
CA TRP A 96 -6.85 8.15 -7.35
C TRP A 96 -6.02 8.71 -6.19
N ILE A 97 -5.68 7.85 -5.23
CA ILE A 97 -4.86 8.17 -4.06
C ILE A 97 -3.55 7.42 -4.23
N ILE A 98 -2.44 8.15 -4.26
CA ILE A 98 -1.15 7.63 -4.73
C ILE A 98 -0.06 7.92 -3.70
N ASP A 99 0.64 6.88 -3.28
CA ASP A 99 1.96 6.97 -2.69
C ASP A 99 2.94 6.43 -3.73
N PRO A 100 3.79 7.29 -4.31
CA PRO A 100 4.67 6.91 -5.41
C PRO A 100 5.86 6.07 -4.99
N LEU A 101 6.27 6.17 -3.71
CA LEU A 101 7.41 5.45 -3.12
C LEU A 101 7.26 5.39 -1.60
N ASP A 102 6.39 4.52 -1.10
CA ASP A 102 6.31 4.22 0.34
C ASP A 102 7.61 3.56 0.80
N GLY A 103 8.23 4.15 1.81
CA GLY A 103 9.52 3.73 2.31
C GLY A 103 10.72 4.49 1.74
N THR A 104 10.59 5.78 1.46
CA THR A 104 11.68 6.63 0.93
C THR A 104 12.95 6.55 1.78
N THR A 105 12.84 6.46 3.10
CA THR A 105 14.00 6.24 3.99
C THR A 105 14.72 4.93 3.69
N ASN A 106 13.97 3.84 3.46
CA ASN A 106 14.54 2.55 3.06
C ASN A 106 15.24 2.68 1.71
N PHE A 107 14.60 3.32 0.74
CA PHE A 107 15.16 3.55 -0.59
C PHE A 107 16.50 4.29 -0.51
N VAL A 108 16.54 5.44 0.15
CA VAL A 108 17.75 6.28 0.32
C VAL A 108 18.89 5.53 1.02
N ARG A 109 18.55 4.57 1.89
CA ARG A 109 19.52 3.75 2.62
C ARG A 109 19.90 2.45 1.89
N GLY A 110 19.38 2.22 0.67
CA GLY A 110 19.64 0.99 -0.08
C GLY A 110 19.02 -0.26 0.54
N ILE A 111 17.97 -0.09 1.35
CA ILE A 111 17.19 -1.22 1.91
C ILE A 111 16.14 -1.61 0.89
N PRO A 112 16.18 -2.83 0.29
CA PRO A 112 15.29 -3.24 -0.78
C PRO A 112 13.90 -3.65 -0.24
N HIS A 113 13.22 -2.70 0.37
CA HIS A 113 11.88 -2.87 0.93
C HIS A 113 11.14 -1.55 0.83
N VAL A 114 10.40 -1.38 -0.25
CA VAL A 114 9.62 -0.20 -0.62
C VAL A 114 8.39 -0.62 -1.40
N ALA A 115 7.43 0.28 -1.58
CA ALA A 115 6.25 0.01 -2.39
C ALA A 115 5.80 1.20 -3.23
N VAL A 116 5.04 0.91 -4.27
CA VAL A 116 4.14 1.85 -4.95
C VAL A 116 2.73 1.49 -4.54
N SER A 117 1.99 2.44 -3.99
CA SER A 117 0.63 2.24 -3.47
C SER A 117 -0.37 3.13 -4.24
N ILE A 118 -1.40 2.52 -4.81
CA ILE A 118 -2.43 3.20 -5.60
C ILE A 118 -3.80 2.70 -5.16
N ALA A 119 -4.67 3.61 -4.73
CA ALA A 119 -6.07 3.31 -4.48
C ALA A 119 -6.98 4.13 -5.40
N CYS A 120 -8.11 3.58 -5.76
CA CYS A 120 -9.16 4.28 -6.47
C CYS A 120 -10.40 4.39 -5.58
N ARG A 121 -10.83 5.63 -5.36
CA ARG A 121 -12.03 5.98 -4.59
C ARG A 121 -13.10 6.47 -5.56
N ILE A 122 -14.30 5.88 -5.50
CA ILE A 122 -15.45 6.25 -6.34
C ILE A 122 -16.58 6.69 -5.42
N LYS A 123 -17.08 7.90 -5.60
CA LYS A 123 -18.14 8.48 -4.74
C LYS A 123 -17.84 8.35 -3.24
N GLY A 124 -16.61 8.67 -2.87
CA GLY A 124 -16.14 8.63 -1.48
C GLY A 124 -15.79 7.25 -0.93
N ARG A 125 -15.95 6.16 -1.71
CA ARG A 125 -15.73 4.78 -1.28
C ARG A 125 -14.55 4.13 -2.01
N LEU A 126 -13.65 3.47 -1.28
CA LEU A 126 -12.55 2.72 -1.87
C LEU A 126 -13.09 1.53 -2.66
N GLU A 127 -12.79 1.47 -3.95
CA GLU A 127 -13.28 0.44 -4.88
C GLU A 127 -12.17 -0.44 -5.44
N HIS A 128 -10.98 0.12 -5.67
CA HIS A 128 -9.84 -0.62 -6.23
C HIS A 128 -8.55 -0.26 -5.51
N ALA A 129 -7.64 -1.22 -5.42
CA ALA A 129 -6.34 -1.04 -4.78
C ALA A 129 -5.26 -1.87 -5.45
N VAL A 130 -4.06 -1.29 -5.51
CA VAL A 130 -2.83 -1.92 -6.00
C VAL A 130 -1.69 -1.50 -5.09
N ILE A 131 -0.89 -2.47 -4.63
CA ILE A 131 0.40 -2.24 -3.97
C ILE A 131 1.43 -3.12 -4.67
N VAL A 132 2.51 -2.53 -5.14
CA VAL A 132 3.60 -3.24 -5.81
C VAL A 132 4.88 -3.09 -5.01
N GLU A 133 5.47 -4.19 -4.60
CA GLU A 133 6.81 -4.27 -4.04
C GLU A 133 7.76 -4.69 -5.17
N PRO A 134 8.58 -3.75 -5.70
CA PRO A 134 9.27 -3.98 -6.96
C PRO A 134 10.49 -4.90 -6.85
N PHE A 135 11.20 -4.91 -5.71
CA PHE A 135 12.39 -5.75 -5.52
C PHE A 135 12.04 -7.23 -5.39
N LYS A 136 10.93 -7.56 -4.71
CA LYS A 136 10.44 -8.95 -4.56
C LYS A 136 9.48 -9.36 -5.67
N ARG A 137 9.07 -8.41 -6.52
CA ARG A 137 8.06 -8.63 -7.57
C ARG A 137 6.75 -9.15 -7.00
N GLU A 138 6.31 -8.56 -5.90
CA GLU A 138 5.03 -8.86 -5.26
C GLU A 138 4.00 -7.80 -5.63
N GLU A 139 2.84 -8.25 -6.10
CA GLU A 139 1.75 -7.41 -6.57
C GLU A 139 0.48 -7.76 -5.81
N PHE A 140 0.09 -6.89 -4.90
CA PHE A 140 -1.15 -7.01 -4.15
C PHE A 140 -2.23 -6.21 -4.84
N THR A 141 -3.37 -6.84 -5.12
CA THR A 141 -4.50 -6.20 -5.80
C THR A 141 -5.80 -6.55 -5.11
N ALA A 142 -6.74 -5.60 -5.11
CA ALA A 142 -8.10 -5.84 -4.66
C ALA A 142 -9.11 -4.98 -5.44
N SER A 143 -10.30 -5.49 -5.58
CA SER A 143 -11.50 -4.73 -5.92
C SER A 143 -12.58 -5.10 -4.93
N ARG A 144 -13.40 -4.10 -4.55
CA ARG A 144 -14.47 -4.31 -3.59
C ARG A 144 -15.41 -5.43 -4.05
N GLY A 145 -15.60 -6.43 -3.18
CA GLY A 145 -16.43 -7.61 -3.42
C GLY A 145 -15.76 -8.73 -4.22
N ASP A 146 -14.55 -8.49 -4.82
CA ASP A 146 -13.84 -9.50 -5.62
C ASP A 146 -12.73 -10.21 -4.83
N GLY A 147 -12.46 -9.79 -3.59
CA GLY A 147 -11.40 -10.29 -2.74
C GLY A 147 -10.02 -9.74 -3.12
N ALA A 148 -9.04 -10.07 -2.28
CA ALA A 148 -7.65 -9.65 -2.43
C ALA A 148 -6.79 -10.76 -3.06
N ARG A 149 -5.73 -10.34 -3.77
CA ARG A 149 -4.80 -11.25 -4.46
C ARG A 149 -3.34 -10.80 -4.29
N LEU A 150 -2.46 -11.79 -4.25
CA LEU A 150 -1.01 -11.62 -4.38
C LEU A 150 -0.56 -12.36 -5.65
N ASN A 151 0.04 -11.63 -6.59
CA ASN A 151 0.48 -12.17 -7.89
C ASN A 151 -0.63 -12.98 -8.57
N GLY A 152 -1.85 -12.44 -8.58
CA GLY A 152 -3.05 -13.05 -9.17
C GLY A 152 -3.69 -14.17 -8.34
N ARG A 153 -3.05 -14.66 -7.29
CA ARG A 153 -3.59 -15.72 -6.41
C ARG A 153 -4.36 -15.11 -5.25
N ARG A 154 -5.54 -15.63 -4.96
CA ARG A 154 -6.36 -15.16 -3.83
C ARG A 154 -5.64 -15.33 -2.49
N ILE A 155 -5.67 -14.29 -1.67
CA ILE A 155 -5.10 -14.28 -0.33
C ILE A 155 -6.18 -14.06 0.73
N ARG A 156 -5.85 -14.43 1.97
CA ARG A 156 -6.66 -14.24 3.17
C ARG A 156 -5.75 -13.81 4.32
N VAL A 157 -6.31 -13.07 5.25
CA VAL A 157 -5.68 -12.83 6.55
C VAL A 157 -5.42 -14.14 7.27
N SER A 158 -4.53 -14.14 8.25
CA SER A 158 -4.31 -15.33 9.08
C SER A 158 -5.60 -15.76 9.79
N GLY A 159 -5.74 -17.04 10.04
CA GLY A 159 -6.85 -17.57 10.82
C GLY A 159 -6.61 -17.53 12.33
N ARG A 160 -5.60 -16.79 12.80
CA ARG A 160 -5.27 -16.71 14.22
C ARG A 160 -6.35 -15.94 14.97
N LEU A 161 -6.84 -16.53 16.05
CA LEU A 161 -7.83 -15.96 16.95
C LEU A 161 -7.24 -15.57 18.31
N GLU A 162 -6.02 -16.02 18.59
CA GLU A 162 -5.34 -15.81 19.87
C GLU A 162 -4.13 -14.89 19.67
N GLU A 163 -3.87 -14.07 20.67
CA GLU A 163 -2.72 -13.19 20.70
C GLU A 163 -1.40 -13.95 20.82
N ALA A 164 -1.43 -15.07 21.54
CA ALA A 164 -0.26 -15.91 21.74
C ALA A 164 0.36 -16.35 20.41
N GLY A 165 1.63 -15.95 20.21
CA GLY A 165 2.39 -16.23 19.00
C GLY A 165 2.00 -15.39 17.79
N ALA A 166 1.19 -14.34 17.93
CA ALA A 166 0.90 -13.39 16.87
C ALA A 166 2.15 -12.62 16.44
N LEU A 167 2.28 -12.32 15.16
CA LEU A 167 3.32 -11.47 14.60
C LEU A 167 2.73 -10.09 14.30
N TYR A 168 3.28 -9.08 14.94
CA TYR A 168 2.86 -7.69 14.81
C TYR A 168 3.74 -6.91 13.85
N ALA A 169 3.15 -5.91 13.19
CA ALA A 169 3.86 -4.85 12.49
C ALA A 169 3.47 -3.48 13.05
N THR A 170 4.38 -2.51 12.97
CA THR A 170 4.15 -1.14 13.41
C THR A 170 5.05 -0.15 12.70
N GLY A 171 4.65 1.12 12.67
CA GLY A 171 5.52 2.26 12.40
C GLY A 171 5.69 3.13 13.64
N ILE A 172 6.73 3.94 13.66
CA ILE A 172 6.99 4.90 14.73
C ILE A 172 6.74 6.30 14.18
N PRO A 173 5.82 7.08 14.77
CA PRO A 173 5.46 8.40 14.27
C PRO A 173 6.53 9.45 14.60
N PHE A 174 7.67 9.41 13.92
CA PHE A 174 8.79 10.33 14.17
C PHE A 174 8.56 11.75 13.68
N SER A 175 7.70 11.95 12.70
CA SER A 175 7.51 13.21 11.99
C SER A 175 6.60 14.19 12.74
N ASP A 176 5.90 13.76 13.78
CA ASP A 176 5.08 14.67 14.56
C ASP A 176 5.85 15.26 15.73
N PRO A 177 6.16 16.59 15.71
CA PRO A 177 6.86 17.24 16.80
C PRO A 177 6.02 17.32 18.09
N SER A 178 4.70 17.13 18.01
CA SER A 178 3.79 17.10 19.16
C SER A 178 3.70 15.71 19.80
N PHE A 179 4.63 14.81 19.54
CA PHE A 179 4.61 13.41 19.99
C PHE A 179 4.53 13.26 21.52
N SER A 180 3.48 13.80 22.09
CA SER A 180 3.07 13.56 23.48
C SER A 180 2.68 12.09 23.73
N GLU A 181 2.37 11.36 22.65
CA GLU A 181 1.85 10.01 22.67
C GLU A 181 2.92 8.90 22.70
N MET A 182 4.23 9.24 22.68
CA MET A 182 5.32 8.25 22.76
C MET A 182 5.14 7.29 23.93
N LYS A 183 4.66 7.80 25.05
CA LYS A 183 4.41 6.98 26.24
C LYS A 183 3.34 5.92 25.97
N HIS A 184 2.26 6.30 25.31
CA HIS A 184 1.19 5.36 24.92
C HIS A 184 1.67 4.36 23.87
N TYR A 185 2.41 4.84 22.87
CA TYR A 185 3.02 3.97 21.86
C TYR A 185 3.95 2.92 22.50
N LEU A 186 4.83 3.32 23.41
CA LEU A 186 5.72 2.40 24.11
C LEU A 186 4.96 1.43 25.03
N ALA A 187 3.84 1.87 25.62
CA ALA A 187 2.98 0.97 26.39
C ALA A 187 2.34 -0.11 25.50
N CYS A 188 1.85 0.26 24.31
CA CYS A 188 1.36 -0.72 23.31
C CYS A 188 2.47 -1.70 22.89
N MET A 189 3.68 -1.17 22.62
CA MET A 189 4.84 -2.00 22.29
C MET A 189 5.16 -3.02 23.37
N HIS A 190 5.12 -2.61 24.64
CA HIS A 190 5.36 -3.49 25.78
C HIS A 190 4.30 -4.58 25.87
N GLU A 191 3.03 -4.20 25.81
CA GLU A 191 1.91 -5.14 25.89
C GLU A 191 1.95 -6.20 24.80
N PHE A 192 2.14 -5.77 23.54
CA PHE A 192 2.20 -6.68 22.40
C PHE A 192 3.48 -7.54 22.36
N ALA A 193 4.57 -7.12 23.03
CA ALA A 193 5.78 -7.91 23.03
C ALA A 193 5.67 -9.16 23.91
N ASP A 194 4.89 -9.12 24.99
CA ASP A 194 4.88 -10.16 26.03
C ASP A 194 4.39 -11.52 25.55
N ASN A 195 3.36 -11.54 24.68
CA ASN A 195 2.73 -12.79 24.23
C ASN A 195 2.89 -13.06 22.72
N SER A 196 3.60 -12.20 22.00
CA SER A 196 3.73 -12.29 20.56
C SER A 196 4.93 -13.12 20.09
N SER A 197 4.94 -13.47 18.80
CA SER A 197 6.13 -13.99 18.11
C SER A 197 7.11 -12.86 17.74
N GLY A 198 6.83 -11.64 18.16
CA GLY A 198 7.65 -10.46 17.95
C GLY A 198 6.98 -9.37 17.15
N ILE A 199 7.65 -8.23 17.08
CA ILE A 199 7.18 -7.03 16.40
C ILE A 199 8.13 -6.71 15.25
N ARG A 200 7.59 -6.28 14.12
CA ARG A 200 8.34 -5.81 12.95
C ARG A 200 8.11 -4.32 12.75
N ARG A 201 9.19 -3.60 12.51
CA ARG A 201 9.16 -2.20 12.10
C ARG A 201 9.87 -2.11 10.75
N LEU A 202 9.14 -2.38 9.67
CA LEU A 202 9.71 -2.46 8.32
C LEU A 202 9.79 -1.12 7.62
N GLY A 203 8.99 -0.13 8.06
CA GLY A 203 9.02 1.25 7.58
C GLY A 203 8.34 1.46 6.22
N VAL A 204 7.36 0.62 5.89
CA VAL A 204 6.55 0.69 4.67
C VAL A 204 5.11 0.30 5.04
N ALA A 205 4.31 1.29 5.40
CA ALA A 205 2.97 1.07 5.96
C ALA A 205 2.04 0.30 5.00
N SER A 206 2.10 0.61 3.72
CA SER A 206 1.31 -0.08 2.70
C SER A 206 1.67 -1.58 2.61
N LEU A 207 2.95 -1.94 2.72
CA LEU A 207 3.38 -3.35 2.74
C LEU A 207 3.04 -4.05 4.06
N ASP A 208 3.11 -3.36 5.19
CA ASP A 208 2.70 -3.92 6.47
C ASP A 208 1.22 -4.34 6.41
N LEU A 209 0.35 -3.48 5.87
CA LEU A 209 -1.06 -3.81 5.60
C LEU A 209 -1.22 -4.95 4.59
N ALA A 210 -0.46 -4.95 3.49
CA ALA A 210 -0.49 -6.01 2.49
C ALA A 210 -0.05 -7.36 3.07
N TYR A 211 0.91 -7.37 3.99
CA TYR A 211 1.39 -8.57 4.67
C TYR A 211 0.37 -9.09 5.69
N VAL A 212 -0.38 -8.22 6.36
CA VAL A 212 -1.56 -8.64 7.15
C VAL A 212 -2.59 -9.30 6.25
N ALA A 213 -2.91 -8.70 5.12
CA ALA A 213 -3.86 -9.26 4.15
C ALA A 213 -3.44 -10.63 3.61
N ALA A 214 -2.13 -10.87 3.49
CA ALA A 214 -1.57 -12.15 3.03
C ALA A 214 -1.39 -13.19 4.16
N GLY A 215 -1.74 -12.85 5.40
CA GLY A 215 -1.58 -13.72 6.56
C GLY A 215 -0.13 -13.94 6.99
N ARG A 216 0.78 -13.07 6.54
CA ARG A 216 2.20 -13.08 6.94
C ARG A 216 2.43 -12.40 8.28
N MET A 217 1.58 -11.43 8.61
CA MET A 217 1.48 -10.74 9.88
C MET A 217 0.04 -10.82 10.35
N ASP A 218 -0.17 -10.76 11.66
CA ASP A 218 -1.50 -10.90 12.24
C ASP A 218 -2.13 -9.54 12.51
N VAL A 219 -1.33 -8.54 12.88
CA VAL A 219 -1.78 -7.21 13.25
C VAL A 219 -0.79 -6.16 12.73
N PHE A 220 -1.32 -5.03 12.33
CA PHE A 220 -0.57 -3.79 12.08
C PHE A 220 -1.24 -2.64 12.83
N TRP A 221 -0.44 -1.81 13.49
CA TRP A 221 -0.91 -0.55 14.06
C TRP A 221 0.12 0.56 13.83
N GLU A 222 -0.36 1.73 13.51
CA GLU A 222 0.47 2.93 13.38
C GLU A 222 -0.39 4.17 13.57
N MET A 223 0.21 5.27 14.05
CA MET A 223 -0.45 6.54 14.29
C MET A 223 -0.02 7.57 13.24
N TYR A 224 -0.89 8.56 12.97
CA TYR A 224 -0.62 9.72 12.11
C TYR A 224 -0.35 9.42 10.63
N LEU A 225 -0.80 8.27 10.15
CA LEU A 225 -0.72 7.92 8.73
C LEU A 225 -1.58 8.84 7.86
N LYS A 226 -1.13 9.08 6.65
CA LYS A 226 -1.82 9.86 5.65
C LYS A 226 -2.72 8.99 4.76
N PRO A 227 -3.65 9.57 4.00
CA PRO A 227 -4.52 8.79 3.12
C PRO A 227 -3.78 7.89 2.13
N TRP A 228 -2.66 8.33 1.58
CA TRP A 228 -1.87 7.58 0.61
C TRP A 228 -1.15 6.38 1.22
N ASP A 229 -0.73 6.46 2.49
CA ASP A 229 -0.09 5.37 3.23
C ASP A 229 -1.04 4.16 3.40
N ILE A 230 -2.35 4.42 3.55
CA ILE A 230 -3.30 3.39 4.01
C ILE A 230 -4.41 3.03 3.02
N ALA A 231 -4.77 3.92 2.08
CA ALA A 231 -5.99 3.71 1.28
C ALA A 231 -6.02 2.37 0.55
N ALA A 232 -4.93 2.01 -0.12
CA ALA A 232 -4.84 0.74 -0.83
C ALA A 232 -4.80 -0.45 0.14
N GLY A 233 -3.96 -0.38 1.17
CA GLY A 233 -3.82 -1.43 2.18
C GLY A 233 -5.12 -1.74 2.92
N VAL A 234 -5.87 -0.72 3.31
CA VAL A 234 -7.19 -0.86 3.96
C VAL A 234 -8.16 -1.67 3.10
N LEU A 235 -8.25 -1.40 1.80
CA LEU A 235 -9.12 -2.18 0.92
C LEU A 235 -8.61 -3.61 0.79
N ILE A 236 -7.30 -3.81 0.61
CA ILE A 236 -6.71 -5.14 0.47
C ILE A 236 -6.95 -5.99 1.72
N VAL A 237 -6.77 -5.43 2.93
CA VAL A 237 -7.05 -6.13 4.20
C VAL A 237 -8.51 -6.52 4.31
N ARG A 238 -9.44 -5.59 4.03
CA ARG A 238 -10.89 -5.88 4.08
C ARG A 238 -11.29 -6.95 3.08
N GLU A 239 -10.78 -6.90 1.87
CA GLU A 239 -11.05 -7.89 0.82
C GLU A 239 -10.38 -9.25 1.09
N ALA A 240 -9.36 -9.30 1.93
CA ALA A 240 -8.76 -10.53 2.46
C ALA A 240 -9.51 -11.10 3.68
N GLY A 241 -10.56 -10.42 4.16
CA GLY A 241 -11.35 -10.82 5.32
C GLY A 241 -10.85 -10.30 6.66
N GLY A 242 -9.94 -9.34 6.67
CA GLY A 242 -9.45 -8.66 7.86
C GLY A 242 -10.33 -7.50 8.31
N MET A 243 -10.07 -7.02 9.51
CA MET A 243 -10.73 -5.86 10.11
C MET A 243 -9.79 -4.66 10.09
N VAL A 244 -10.36 -3.47 9.91
CA VAL A 244 -9.65 -2.19 9.99
C VAL A 244 -10.49 -1.25 10.83
N SER A 245 -9.90 -0.66 11.86
CA SER A 245 -10.49 0.36 12.72
C SER A 245 -9.50 1.51 12.94
N ASP A 246 -9.95 2.57 13.54
CA ASP A 246 -9.14 3.63 14.14
C ASP A 246 -9.04 3.46 15.66
N PHE A 247 -8.37 4.38 16.32
CA PHE A 247 -8.18 4.39 17.78
C PHE A 247 -9.31 5.11 18.54
N GLN A 248 -10.46 5.40 17.87
CA GLN A 248 -11.61 6.08 18.50
C GLN A 248 -12.67 5.09 18.97
#